data_7372b63ea1febd6b10848a7caabcba65
#
_entry.id   7372b63ea1febd6b10848a7caabcba65
#
_cell.length_a   1.000
_cell.length_b   1.000
_cell.length_c   1.000
_cell.angle_alpha   90.00
_cell.angle_beta   90.00
_cell.angle_gamma   90.00
#
_symmetry.space_group_name_H-M   'P 1'
#
loop_
_entity.id
_entity.type
_entity.pdbx_description
1 polymer ?
#
loop_
_entity_poly.entity_id
_entity_poly.type
_entity_poly.pdbx_seq_one_letter_code
_entity_poly.pdbx_strand_id
1 'polypeptide(L)'
;MNMADASDQAASLRGELKRSEPMARHVSWRAGGAARTAYFPADADDLVAFLRALPADEPVLMTGLGSNLLVRDGGLRGTVVFTQRALRDVRLDHLGVLGGGVYAEAGAASPKVARFAALNDLAGAEFLAGIPGTVGGALAMNAGCYGGETWNIVAHVHTVDRAGKRRVRTPDEYEIDYRSVVRREAGGGRRDQGESAPHSSLPTPSRREEWFLAAVFNLKRGSGAESRAKITDLLKWRIAAQPLNEPNAGSVFRNPQGDYAARLIEACGLKGRASGGAMISDKHANFIVNRGAARAADIEALILLAERSVQEKFGIALEREVRIVGEA
;
A
#
# COMPACT_ATOMS: atom_id res chain seq x y z
N MET A 1 26.76 23.23 5.57
CA MET A 1 25.34 23.61 5.69
C MET A 1 25.09 23.99 7.13
N ASN A 2 24.82 25.27 7.39
CA ASN A 2 24.81 25.84 8.74
C ASN A 2 23.56 25.39 9.52
N MET A 3 23.69 25.11 10.83
CA MET A 3 22.56 24.75 11.70
C MET A 3 21.42 25.80 11.71
N ALA A 4 21.72 27.05 11.39
CA ALA A 4 20.74 28.14 11.26
C ALA A 4 19.83 27.97 10.04
N ASP A 5 20.33 27.46 8.89
CA ASP A 5 19.51 27.22 7.70
C ASP A 5 18.52 26.08 7.89
N ALA A 6 18.87 25.06 8.67
CA ALA A 6 17.99 23.94 8.98
C ALA A 6 16.84 24.33 9.95
N SER A 7 17.09 25.32 10.84
CA SER A 7 16.06 25.82 11.77
C SER A 7 15.05 26.74 11.08
N ASP A 8 15.48 27.54 10.10
CA ASP A 8 14.60 28.42 9.34
C ASP A 8 13.72 27.67 8.34
N GLN A 9 14.23 26.59 7.73
CA GLN A 9 13.44 25.72 6.85
C GLN A 9 12.40 24.88 7.63
N ALA A 10 12.70 24.49 8.87
CA ALA A 10 11.75 23.81 9.72
C ALA A 10 10.59 24.73 10.18
N ALA A 11 10.82 26.03 10.28
CA ALA A 11 9.81 27.02 10.65
C ALA A 11 8.75 27.27 9.54
N SER A 12 8.95 26.78 8.32
CA SER A 12 8.03 26.96 7.19
C SER A 12 7.11 25.75 6.95
N LEU A 13 7.31 24.60 7.65
CA LEU A 13 6.49 23.41 7.49
C LEU A 13 5.12 23.61 8.15
N ARG A 14 4.07 23.26 7.38
CA ARG A 14 2.67 23.42 7.82
C ARG A 14 2.04 22.11 8.32
N GLY A 15 2.68 20.99 8.01
CA GLY A 15 2.25 19.67 8.45
C GLY A 15 2.54 19.39 9.92
N GLU A 16 2.00 18.29 10.41
CA GLU A 16 2.18 17.85 11.79
C GLU A 16 3.32 16.84 11.87
N LEU A 17 4.34 17.14 12.69
CA LEU A 17 5.43 16.21 13.00
C LEU A 17 5.24 15.63 14.39
N LYS A 18 5.27 14.29 14.49
CA LYS A 18 5.19 13.55 15.75
C LYS A 18 6.43 12.70 15.98
N ARG A 19 6.77 12.51 17.23
CA ARG A 19 7.81 11.59 17.68
C ARG A 19 7.17 10.37 18.36
N SER A 20 7.80 9.21 18.17
CA SER A 20 7.33 7.94 18.76
C SER A 20 5.84 7.66 18.48
N GLU A 21 5.39 7.90 17.23
CA GLU A 21 3.99 7.73 16.86
C GLU A 21 3.63 6.24 16.75
N PRO A 22 2.64 5.75 17.52
CA PRO A 22 2.25 4.34 17.53
C PRO A 22 1.70 3.89 16.16
N MET A 23 2.40 3.00 15.47
CA MET A 23 1.97 2.51 14.14
C MET A 23 0.69 1.68 14.19
N ALA A 24 0.36 1.08 15.33
CA ALA A 24 -0.91 0.37 15.54
C ALA A 24 -2.16 1.23 15.23
N ARG A 25 -2.05 2.57 15.31
CA ARG A 25 -3.12 3.52 14.94
C ARG A 25 -3.25 3.74 13.43
N HIS A 26 -2.25 3.33 12.65
CA HIS A 26 -2.08 3.67 11.24
C HIS A 26 -1.97 2.46 10.33
N VAL A 27 -2.08 1.25 10.87
CA VAL A 27 -2.11 0.01 10.09
C VAL A 27 -3.43 -0.74 10.34
N SER A 28 -3.89 -1.45 9.34
CA SER A 28 -5.20 -2.11 9.40
C SER A 28 -5.26 -3.28 10.40
N TRP A 29 -4.14 -3.91 10.73
CA TRP A 29 -4.05 -4.92 11.80
C TRP A 29 -4.17 -4.33 13.21
N ARG A 30 -4.01 -3.01 13.38
CA ARG A 30 -4.02 -2.34 14.69
C ARG A 30 -3.00 -2.93 15.68
N ALA A 31 -1.86 -3.37 15.18
CA ALA A 31 -0.73 -3.92 15.93
C ALA A 31 0.58 -3.37 15.39
N GLY A 32 1.62 -3.31 16.24
CA GLY A 32 2.96 -2.88 15.86
C GLY A 32 3.51 -1.75 16.71
N GLY A 33 4.83 -1.62 16.70
CA GLY A 33 5.59 -0.61 17.45
C GLY A 33 5.43 0.80 16.93
N ALA A 34 6.28 1.72 17.40
CA ALA A 34 6.20 3.13 17.07
C ALA A 34 7.15 3.51 15.90
N ALA A 35 6.75 4.47 15.09
CA ALA A 35 7.66 5.18 14.19
C ALA A 35 8.45 6.22 14.99
N ARG A 36 9.80 6.25 14.82
CA ARG A 36 10.64 7.27 15.46
C ARG A 36 10.17 8.67 15.13
N THR A 37 9.86 8.90 13.86
CA THR A 37 9.30 10.15 13.35
C THR A 37 8.11 9.84 12.45
N ALA A 38 7.03 10.58 12.63
CA ALA A 38 5.85 10.57 11.77
C ALA A 38 5.58 11.97 11.27
N TYR A 39 5.33 12.11 9.97
CA TYR A 39 4.97 13.38 9.36
C TYR A 39 3.63 13.27 8.64
N PHE A 40 2.76 14.22 8.91
CA PHE A 40 1.44 14.38 8.30
C PHE A 40 1.45 15.68 7.51
N PRO A 41 1.77 15.65 6.21
CA PRO A 41 1.86 16.86 5.40
C PRO A 41 0.51 17.58 5.34
N ALA A 42 0.54 18.91 5.24
CA ALA A 42 -0.65 19.72 5.02
C ALA A 42 -1.18 19.60 3.59
N ASP A 43 -0.29 19.49 2.61
CA ASP A 43 -0.55 19.29 1.19
C ASP A 43 0.71 18.79 0.46
N ALA A 44 0.66 18.73 -0.86
CA ALA A 44 1.78 18.27 -1.69
C ALA A 44 2.98 19.22 -1.67
N ASP A 45 2.77 20.53 -1.52
CA ASP A 45 3.87 21.50 -1.46
C ASP A 45 4.62 21.40 -0.13
N ASP A 46 3.88 21.22 0.95
CA ASP A 46 4.44 20.99 2.27
C ASP A 46 5.20 19.64 2.34
N LEU A 47 4.68 18.59 1.71
CA LEU A 47 5.41 17.33 1.57
C LEU A 47 6.74 17.52 0.84
N VAL A 48 6.76 18.28 -0.26
CA VAL A 48 7.97 18.59 -1.01
C VAL A 48 8.99 19.36 -0.15
N ALA A 49 8.52 20.36 0.61
CA ALA A 49 9.37 21.12 1.52
C ALA A 49 9.96 20.23 2.61
N PHE A 50 9.14 19.33 3.19
CA PHE A 50 9.58 18.37 4.19
C PHE A 50 10.65 17.41 3.65
N LEU A 51 10.45 16.82 2.46
CA LEU A 51 11.42 15.91 1.84
C LEU A 51 12.77 16.59 1.59
N ARG A 52 12.76 17.85 1.18
CA ARG A 52 13.99 18.65 0.98
C ARG A 52 14.75 18.92 2.28
N ALA A 53 14.01 19.06 3.38
CA ALA A 53 14.60 19.35 4.70
C ALA A 53 15.15 18.10 5.40
N LEU A 54 14.78 16.89 4.93
CA LEU A 54 15.26 15.64 5.54
C LEU A 54 16.74 15.39 5.24
N PRO A 55 17.52 14.85 6.19
CA PRO A 55 18.86 14.32 5.93
C PRO A 55 18.85 13.32 4.78
N ALA A 56 19.90 13.31 3.97
CA ALA A 56 19.98 12.46 2.77
C ALA A 56 19.98 10.96 3.11
N ASP A 57 20.42 10.60 4.31
CA ASP A 57 20.51 9.25 4.85
C ASP A 57 19.30 8.85 5.72
N GLU A 58 18.33 9.75 5.92
CA GLU A 58 17.12 9.43 6.68
C GLU A 58 16.22 8.45 5.89
N PRO A 59 15.95 7.23 6.40
CA PRO A 59 15.02 6.31 5.76
C PRO A 59 13.60 6.88 5.77
N VAL A 60 12.90 6.83 4.62
CA VAL A 60 11.52 7.32 4.49
C VAL A 60 10.59 6.20 4.07
N LEU A 61 9.54 5.98 4.82
CA LEU A 61 8.41 5.13 4.45
C LEU A 61 7.20 6.01 4.12
N MET A 62 6.84 6.08 2.84
CA MET A 62 5.58 6.71 2.44
C MET A 62 4.44 5.71 2.65
N THR A 63 3.38 6.10 3.35
CA THR A 63 2.25 5.21 3.62
C THR A 63 0.91 5.93 3.49
N GLY A 64 -0.12 5.16 3.12
CA GLY A 64 -1.52 5.56 3.17
C GLY A 64 -2.21 5.00 4.40
N LEU A 65 -3.17 4.08 4.19
CA LEU A 65 -3.96 3.44 5.27
C LEU A 65 -3.26 2.25 5.94
N GLY A 66 -2.02 1.92 5.57
CA GLY A 66 -1.29 0.79 6.14
C GLY A 66 -1.99 -0.56 5.97
N SER A 67 -2.78 -0.73 4.90
CA SER A 67 -3.64 -1.90 4.67
C SER A 67 -2.90 -3.14 4.19
N ASN A 68 -1.60 -3.04 3.92
CA ASN A 68 -0.73 -4.14 3.52
C ASN A 68 0.58 -4.15 4.32
N LEU A 69 0.55 -3.63 5.55
CA LEU A 69 1.76 -3.38 6.34
C LEU A 69 1.65 -4.01 7.72
N LEU A 70 2.66 -4.80 8.11
CA LEU A 70 2.94 -5.23 9.47
C LEU A 70 4.19 -4.50 9.97
N VAL A 71 4.05 -3.70 11.00
CA VAL A 71 5.18 -3.05 11.67
C VAL A 71 5.54 -3.87 12.89
N ARG A 72 6.76 -4.39 12.96
CA ARG A 72 7.25 -5.17 14.12
C ARG A 72 7.23 -4.35 15.41
N ASP A 73 7.18 -5.03 16.54
CA ASP A 73 6.98 -4.42 17.86
C ASP A 73 8.11 -3.46 18.27
N GLY A 74 9.36 -3.67 17.79
CA GLY A 74 10.48 -2.74 17.97
C GLY A 74 10.35 -1.42 17.21
N GLY A 75 9.38 -1.33 16.27
CA GLY A 75 9.06 -0.10 15.55
C GLY A 75 9.96 0.22 14.37
N LEU A 76 9.95 1.48 13.95
CA LEU A 76 10.64 1.98 12.76
C LEU A 76 11.64 3.08 13.13
N ARG A 77 12.92 2.90 12.76
CA ARG A 77 13.99 3.89 13.00
C ARG A 77 14.07 4.99 11.94
N GLY A 78 13.09 5.14 11.09
CA GLY A 78 13.05 6.18 10.07
C GLY A 78 11.89 7.14 10.25
N THR A 79 11.64 7.88 9.19
CA THR A 79 10.50 8.78 9.07
C THR A 79 9.39 8.11 8.29
N VAL A 80 8.19 8.06 8.88
CA VAL A 80 6.97 7.63 8.20
C VAL A 80 6.18 8.84 7.77
N VAL A 81 5.82 8.94 6.50
CA VAL A 81 5.00 10.03 5.95
C VAL A 81 3.62 9.49 5.62
N PHE A 82 2.58 10.13 6.15
CA PHE A 82 1.18 9.73 6.01
C PHE A 82 0.45 10.62 5.01
N THR A 83 0.16 10.10 3.82
CA THR A 83 -0.47 10.87 2.75
C THR A 83 -1.98 11.00 2.86
N GLN A 84 -2.65 10.09 3.59
CA GLN A 84 -4.11 9.96 3.62
C GLN A 84 -4.86 11.13 4.27
N ARG A 85 -4.17 12.02 5.03
CA ARG A 85 -4.82 13.18 5.64
C ARG A 85 -4.92 14.38 4.71
N ALA A 86 -3.98 14.54 3.77
CA ALA A 86 -3.83 15.73 2.96
C ALA A 86 -4.05 15.49 1.46
N LEU A 87 -3.37 14.52 0.86
CA LEU A 87 -3.41 14.28 -0.57
C LEU A 87 -4.65 13.45 -0.95
N ARG A 88 -5.86 14.06 -0.90
CA ARG A 88 -7.15 13.35 -1.03
C ARG A 88 -8.04 13.86 -2.15
N ASP A 89 -7.54 14.76 -2.99
CA ASP A 89 -8.33 15.28 -4.09
C ASP A 89 -8.64 14.20 -5.12
N VAL A 90 -9.87 14.20 -5.62
CA VAL A 90 -10.34 13.35 -6.72
C VAL A 90 -11.24 14.21 -7.60
N ARG A 91 -10.85 14.43 -8.85
CA ARG A 91 -11.58 15.28 -9.81
C ARG A 91 -11.51 14.71 -11.21
N LEU A 92 -12.38 15.19 -12.07
CA LEU A 92 -12.29 14.89 -13.51
C LEU A 92 -11.01 15.50 -14.08
N ASP A 93 -10.35 14.74 -14.93
CA ASP A 93 -9.27 15.22 -15.79
C ASP A 93 -9.77 15.28 -17.23
N HIS A 94 -9.83 16.49 -17.78
CA HIS A 94 -10.36 16.74 -19.12
C HIS A 94 -9.37 16.36 -20.24
N LEU A 95 -8.13 15.96 -19.90
CA LEU A 95 -7.09 15.56 -20.84
C LEU A 95 -7.07 14.05 -21.12
N GLY A 96 -8.01 13.29 -20.59
CA GLY A 96 -8.10 11.83 -20.74
C GLY A 96 -8.29 11.39 -22.20
N VAL A 97 -7.48 10.44 -22.66
CA VAL A 97 -7.41 9.97 -24.06
C VAL A 97 -8.66 9.16 -24.50
N LEU A 98 -9.39 8.51 -23.59
CA LEU A 98 -10.53 7.63 -23.89
C LEU A 98 -11.91 8.28 -23.61
N GLY A 99 -11.96 9.62 -23.53
CA GLY A 99 -13.22 10.35 -23.30
C GLY A 99 -13.49 10.70 -21.85
N GLY A 100 -12.65 10.28 -20.90
CA GLY A 100 -12.72 10.69 -19.50
C GLY A 100 -11.50 10.27 -18.71
N GLY A 101 -10.94 11.20 -17.96
CA GLY A 101 -9.86 10.98 -17.01
C GLY A 101 -10.33 11.24 -15.58
N VAL A 102 -9.75 10.54 -14.62
CA VAL A 102 -9.89 10.85 -13.19
C VAL A 102 -8.52 11.10 -12.61
N TYR A 103 -8.27 12.33 -12.20
CA TYR A 103 -7.13 12.66 -11.35
C TYR A 103 -7.45 12.26 -9.92
N ALA A 104 -6.53 11.56 -9.27
CA ALA A 104 -6.65 11.22 -7.87
C ALA A 104 -5.30 11.30 -7.16
N GLU A 105 -5.26 12.00 -6.05
CA GLU A 105 -4.06 12.13 -5.21
C GLU A 105 -3.76 10.84 -4.44
N ALA A 106 -2.47 10.64 -4.12
CA ALA A 106 -1.93 9.42 -3.53
C ALA A 106 -2.56 9.00 -2.19
N GLY A 107 -3.06 9.96 -1.41
CA GLY A 107 -3.75 9.72 -0.15
C GLY A 107 -5.26 9.47 -0.29
N ALA A 108 -5.82 9.64 -1.49
CA ALA A 108 -7.24 9.33 -1.75
C ALA A 108 -7.48 7.83 -1.60
N ALA A 109 -8.57 7.44 -0.94
CA ALA A 109 -8.94 6.04 -0.82
C ALA A 109 -9.37 5.47 -2.19
N SER A 110 -8.86 4.30 -2.58
CA SER A 110 -9.20 3.66 -3.85
C SER A 110 -10.71 3.47 -4.06
N PRO A 111 -11.52 3.09 -3.04
CA PRO A 111 -12.97 3.03 -3.18
C PRO A 111 -13.64 4.38 -3.46
N LYS A 112 -13.03 5.52 -3.04
CA LYS A 112 -13.53 6.86 -3.38
C LYS A 112 -13.40 7.12 -4.87
N VAL A 113 -12.28 6.71 -5.48
CA VAL A 113 -12.04 6.84 -6.93
C VAL A 113 -13.06 6.03 -7.73
N ALA A 114 -13.30 4.76 -7.36
CA ALA A 114 -14.31 3.91 -8.01
C ALA A 114 -15.70 4.56 -7.99
N ARG A 115 -16.14 5.06 -6.84
CA ARG A 115 -17.45 5.74 -6.70
C ARG A 115 -17.51 7.04 -7.48
N PHE A 116 -16.43 7.83 -7.46
CA PHE A 116 -16.35 9.08 -8.19
C PHE A 116 -16.45 8.83 -9.70
N ALA A 117 -15.74 7.84 -10.23
CA ALA A 117 -15.82 7.45 -11.65
C ALA A 117 -17.26 7.06 -12.02
N ALA A 118 -17.92 6.20 -11.24
CA ALA A 118 -19.28 5.77 -11.46
C ALA A 118 -20.31 6.92 -11.38
N LEU A 119 -20.07 7.93 -10.55
CA LEU A 119 -20.94 9.13 -10.46
C LEU A 119 -20.78 10.07 -11.67
N ASN A 120 -19.70 9.95 -12.42
CA ASN A 120 -19.41 10.76 -13.61
C ASN A 120 -19.51 9.97 -14.92
N ASP A 121 -20.26 8.86 -14.93
CA ASP A 121 -20.49 8.00 -16.09
C ASP A 121 -19.18 7.48 -16.73
N LEU A 122 -18.21 7.11 -15.87
CA LEU A 122 -16.93 6.52 -16.25
C LEU A 122 -16.86 5.09 -15.73
N ALA A 123 -16.56 4.14 -16.62
CA ALA A 123 -16.44 2.71 -16.35
C ALA A 123 -14.99 2.25 -16.42
N GLY A 124 -14.68 1.15 -15.72
CA GLY A 124 -13.35 0.50 -15.70
C GLY A 124 -12.61 0.64 -14.37
N ALA A 125 -13.09 1.49 -13.44
CA ALA A 125 -12.51 1.68 -12.12
C ALA A 125 -13.21 0.90 -11.00
N GLU A 126 -14.21 0.07 -11.30
CA GLU A 126 -15.08 -0.58 -10.31
C GLU A 126 -14.28 -1.48 -9.35
N PHE A 127 -13.22 -2.15 -9.84
CA PHE A 127 -12.37 -3.03 -9.04
C PHE A 127 -11.65 -2.28 -7.91
N LEU A 128 -11.37 -0.98 -8.07
CA LEU A 128 -10.76 -0.16 -7.02
C LEU A 128 -11.61 -0.10 -5.74
N ALA A 129 -12.92 -0.35 -5.84
CA ALA A 129 -13.80 -0.44 -4.67
C ALA A 129 -13.42 -1.59 -3.73
N GLY A 130 -12.77 -2.63 -4.25
CA GLY A 130 -12.27 -3.76 -3.49
C GLY A 130 -10.88 -3.56 -2.87
N ILE A 131 -10.17 -2.49 -3.17
CA ILE A 131 -8.82 -2.22 -2.64
C ILE A 131 -8.91 -1.38 -1.36
N PRO A 132 -8.57 -1.92 -0.19
CA PRO A 132 -8.75 -1.23 1.11
C PRO A 132 -7.65 -0.18 1.40
N GLY A 133 -6.94 0.27 0.38
CA GLY A 133 -5.80 1.19 0.46
C GLY A 133 -6.08 2.55 -0.14
N THR A 134 -5.01 3.34 -0.24
CA THR A 134 -5.00 4.61 -0.96
C THR A 134 -4.45 4.42 -2.38
N VAL A 135 -4.68 5.40 -3.25
CA VAL A 135 -4.15 5.45 -4.62
C VAL A 135 -2.63 5.25 -4.64
N GLY A 136 -1.88 5.95 -3.77
CA GLY A 136 -0.43 5.79 -3.70
C GLY A 136 0.02 4.37 -3.31
N GLY A 137 -0.70 3.74 -2.38
CA GLY A 137 -0.47 2.32 -2.02
C GLY A 137 -0.84 1.38 -3.17
N ALA A 138 -1.93 1.65 -3.87
CA ALA A 138 -2.37 0.87 -5.02
C ALA A 138 -1.38 0.96 -6.19
N LEU A 139 -0.82 2.15 -6.45
CA LEU A 139 0.25 2.35 -7.43
C LEU A 139 1.53 1.62 -7.06
N ALA A 140 2.00 1.76 -5.81
CA ALA A 140 3.25 1.16 -5.35
C ALA A 140 3.25 -0.38 -5.38
N MET A 141 2.07 -0.99 -5.27
CA MET A 141 1.88 -2.43 -5.19
C MET A 141 1.20 -3.03 -6.42
N ASN A 142 0.96 -2.25 -7.48
CA ASN A 142 0.06 -2.66 -8.57
C ASN A 142 -1.17 -3.40 -8.00
N ALA A 143 -1.81 -2.79 -7.00
CA ALA A 143 -2.89 -3.47 -6.29
C ALA A 143 -4.02 -3.81 -7.25
N GLY A 144 -4.47 -5.05 -7.16
CA GLY A 144 -5.58 -5.57 -7.98
C GLY A 144 -6.68 -6.17 -7.14
N CYS A 145 -7.86 -6.24 -7.71
CA CYS A 145 -9.01 -6.91 -7.15
C CYS A 145 -9.99 -7.28 -8.26
N TYR A 146 -10.68 -8.41 -8.14
CA TYR A 146 -11.73 -8.84 -9.09
C TYR A 146 -11.27 -8.89 -10.56
N GLY A 147 -10.02 -9.27 -10.79
CA GLY A 147 -9.43 -9.39 -12.14
C GLY A 147 -8.97 -8.08 -12.77
N GLY A 148 -9.09 -6.93 -12.07
CA GLY A 148 -8.50 -5.66 -12.48
C GLY A 148 -7.25 -5.33 -11.68
N GLU A 149 -6.31 -4.62 -12.29
CA GLU A 149 -5.09 -4.12 -11.65
C GLU A 149 -4.95 -2.61 -11.85
N THR A 150 -4.35 -1.93 -10.87
CA THR A 150 -4.27 -0.46 -10.86
C THR A 150 -3.60 0.10 -12.10
N TRP A 151 -2.47 -0.46 -12.51
CA TRP A 151 -1.71 0.08 -13.64
C TRP A 151 -2.35 -0.16 -15.01
N ASN A 152 -3.33 -1.07 -15.12
CA ASN A 152 -4.09 -1.28 -16.36
C ASN A 152 -4.95 -0.06 -16.77
N ILE A 153 -5.22 0.84 -15.82
CA ILE A 153 -6.03 2.03 -16.06
C ILE A 153 -5.25 3.34 -15.83
N VAL A 154 -3.96 3.29 -15.49
CA VAL A 154 -3.13 4.48 -15.31
C VAL A 154 -2.75 5.07 -16.65
N ALA A 155 -3.05 6.36 -16.88
CA ALA A 155 -2.54 7.14 -18.01
C ALA A 155 -1.14 7.70 -17.70
N HIS A 156 -1.00 8.35 -16.55
CA HIS A 156 0.28 8.84 -16.03
C HIS A 156 0.20 9.05 -14.51
N VAL A 157 1.35 9.21 -13.89
CA VAL A 157 1.48 9.47 -12.47
C VAL A 157 2.29 10.74 -12.21
N HIS A 158 1.96 11.43 -11.14
CA HIS A 158 2.75 12.52 -10.60
C HIS A 158 3.61 11.97 -9.47
N THR A 159 4.90 12.24 -9.51
CA THR A 159 5.86 11.75 -8.52
C THR A 159 6.68 12.89 -7.93
N VAL A 160 7.33 12.61 -6.81
CA VAL A 160 8.33 13.48 -6.17
C VAL A 160 9.52 12.64 -5.76
N ASP A 161 10.73 13.14 -6.01
CA ASP A 161 11.95 12.52 -5.50
C ASP A 161 12.38 13.12 -4.15
N ARG A 162 13.44 12.55 -3.57
CA ARG A 162 13.99 13.00 -2.28
C ARG A 162 14.47 14.46 -2.31
N ALA A 163 14.90 14.97 -3.45
CA ALA A 163 15.27 16.39 -3.63
C ALA A 163 14.04 17.31 -3.79
N GLY A 164 12.84 16.75 -3.70
CA GLY A 164 11.58 17.48 -3.87
C GLY A 164 11.30 17.86 -5.33
N LYS A 165 11.95 17.22 -6.31
CA LYS A 165 11.67 17.46 -7.72
C LYS A 165 10.45 16.64 -8.14
N ARG A 166 9.42 17.34 -8.60
CA ARG A 166 8.21 16.72 -9.16
C ARG A 166 8.42 16.32 -10.61
N ARG A 167 7.80 15.20 -11.00
CA ARG A 167 7.79 14.71 -12.38
C ARG A 167 6.44 14.13 -12.73
N VAL A 168 6.13 14.11 -14.01
CA VAL A 168 5.08 13.31 -14.61
C VAL A 168 5.75 12.10 -15.24
N ARG A 169 5.20 10.92 -15.00
CA ARG A 169 5.71 9.63 -15.49
C ARG A 169 4.61 8.85 -16.17
N THR A 170 4.97 8.14 -17.22
CA THR A 170 4.07 7.23 -17.94
C THR A 170 4.33 5.77 -17.58
N PRO A 171 3.38 4.84 -17.79
CA PRO A 171 3.54 3.42 -17.42
C PRO A 171 4.75 2.73 -18.05
N ASP A 172 5.18 3.13 -19.24
CA ASP A 172 6.35 2.59 -19.94
C ASP A 172 7.68 2.88 -19.23
N GLU A 173 7.71 3.86 -18.32
CA GLU A 173 8.86 4.15 -17.47
C GLU A 173 8.99 3.19 -16.28
N TYR A 174 8.06 2.26 -16.13
CA TYR A 174 8.05 1.29 -15.02
C TYR A 174 8.08 -0.16 -15.54
N GLU A 175 8.69 -1.03 -14.77
CA GLU A 175 8.50 -2.46 -14.82
C GLU A 175 7.38 -2.80 -13.83
N ILE A 176 6.24 -3.25 -14.35
CA ILE A 176 5.01 -3.46 -13.61
C ILE A 176 4.71 -4.96 -13.62
N ASP A 177 4.64 -5.53 -12.43
CA ASP A 177 4.34 -6.94 -12.22
C ASP A 177 3.38 -7.11 -11.04
N TYR A 178 3.00 -8.35 -10.76
CA TYR A 178 2.14 -8.67 -9.62
C TYR A 178 2.79 -8.19 -8.30
N ARG A 179 2.14 -7.24 -7.64
CA ARG A 179 2.60 -6.62 -6.36
C ARG A 179 3.99 -5.99 -6.43
N SER A 180 4.45 -5.64 -7.62
CA SER A 180 5.75 -5.02 -7.84
C SER A 180 5.66 -3.91 -8.87
N VAL A 181 6.22 -2.76 -8.55
CA VAL A 181 6.35 -1.63 -9.47
C VAL A 181 7.73 -1.02 -9.27
N VAL A 182 8.57 -1.14 -10.28
CA VAL A 182 9.95 -0.67 -10.24
C VAL A 182 10.19 0.28 -11.40
N ARG A 183 10.78 1.44 -11.13
CA ARG A 183 11.13 2.39 -12.20
C ARG A 183 12.26 1.82 -13.05
N ARG A 184 12.09 1.85 -14.40
CA ARG A 184 13.11 1.45 -15.36
C ARG A 184 14.30 2.38 -15.28
N GLU A 185 15.50 1.85 -15.48
CA GLU A 185 16.72 2.65 -15.60
C GLU A 185 16.84 3.20 -17.03
N ALA A 186 17.23 4.48 -17.14
CA ALA A 186 17.65 5.03 -18.42
C ALA A 186 18.94 4.30 -18.84
N GLY A 187 18.84 3.39 -19.83
CA GLY A 187 19.99 2.63 -20.32
C GLY A 187 19.80 1.10 -20.35
N GLY A 188 18.60 0.58 -20.07
CA GLY A 188 18.22 -0.81 -20.38
C GLY A 188 18.92 -1.92 -19.56
N GLY A 189 19.60 -1.61 -18.49
CA GLY A 189 20.16 -2.60 -17.57
C GLY A 189 19.07 -3.19 -16.67
N ARG A 190 18.77 -4.49 -16.83
CA ARG A 190 18.07 -5.26 -15.78
C ARG A 190 18.90 -5.09 -14.51
N ARG A 191 18.27 -4.62 -13.42
CA ARG A 191 18.87 -4.89 -12.12
C ARG A 191 18.99 -6.40 -11.98
N ASP A 192 20.22 -6.87 -11.73
CA ASP A 192 20.37 -8.14 -11.04
C ASP A 192 19.38 -8.11 -9.88
N GLN A 193 18.51 -9.09 -9.82
CA GLN A 193 17.69 -9.36 -8.65
C GLN A 193 18.61 -9.89 -7.55
N GLY A 194 19.61 -9.06 -7.20
CA GLY A 194 20.42 -9.25 -6.04
C GLY A 194 19.51 -9.15 -4.84
N GLU A 195 19.31 -10.31 -4.22
CA GLU A 195 18.76 -10.57 -2.91
C GLU A 195 17.70 -9.55 -2.46
N SER A 196 16.46 -10.00 -2.45
CA SER A 196 15.42 -9.32 -1.68
C SER A 196 16.03 -8.96 -0.32
N ALA A 197 16.29 -7.66 -0.11
CA ALA A 197 16.77 -7.17 1.19
C ALA A 197 15.88 -7.82 2.26
N PRO A 198 16.44 -8.30 3.35
CA PRO A 198 15.66 -8.97 4.39
C PRO A 198 14.46 -8.06 4.70
N HIS A 199 13.24 -8.60 4.62
CA HIS A 199 11.95 -7.89 4.70
C HIS A 199 11.76 -7.06 5.98
N SER A 200 12.82 -6.83 6.75
CA SER A 200 12.82 -6.26 8.10
C SER A 200 13.29 -4.80 8.20
N SER A 201 13.93 -4.24 7.18
CA SER A 201 14.43 -2.86 7.24
C SER A 201 13.61 -1.91 6.37
N LEU A 202 13.50 -0.65 6.77
CA LEU A 202 13.07 0.41 5.87
C LEU A 202 14.01 0.44 4.65
N PRO A 203 13.50 0.84 3.46
CA PRO A 203 14.35 0.99 2.30
C PRO A 203 15.59 1.83 2.62
N THR A 204 16.76 1.33 2.25
CA THR A 204 17.99 2.14 2.36
C THR A 204 17.83 3.39 1.52
N PRO A 205 18.12 4.58 2.06
CA PRO A 205 18.00 5.82 1.33
C PRO A 205 18.76 5.78 0.01
N SER A 206 18.08 6.12 -1.07
CA SER A 206 18.65 6.17 -2.40
C SER A 206 18.38 7.53 -3.05
N ARG A 207 19.34 8.11 -3.74
CA ARG A 207 19.11 9.31 -4.55
C ARG A 207 18.08 9.12 -5.65
N ARG A 208 17.66 7.88 -5.91
CA ARG A 208 16.68 7.50 -6.93
C ARG A 208 15.30 7.22 -6.36
N GLU A 209 15.11 7.37 -5.04
CA GLU A 209 13.79 7.22 -4.43
C GLU A 209 12.81 8.24 -5.01
N GLU A 210 11.67 7.73 -5.40
CA GLU A 210 10.57 8.50 -5.94
C GLU A 210 9.26 7.97 -5.34
N TRP A 211 8.37 8.89 -4.97
CA TRP A 211 7.07 8.54 -4.38
C TRP A 211 5.94 9.14 -5.20
N PHE A 212 4.82 8.43 -5.26
CA PHE A 212 3.62 8.88 -5.95
C PHE A 212 2.93 9.99 -5.18
N LEU A 213 2.59 11.08 -5.88
CA LEU A 213 1.76 12.19 -5.38
C LEU A 213 0.32 12.06 -5.87
N ALA A 214 0.12 11.60 -7.10
CA ALA A 214 -1.19 11.42 -7.72
C ALA A 214 -1.09 10.49 -8.94
N ALA A 215 -2.25 10.04 -9.43
CA ALA A 215 -2.39 9.41 -10.74
C ALA A 215 -3.51 10.04 -11.53
N VAL A 216 -3.41 9.96 -12.86
CA VAL A 216 -4.53 10.13 -13.77
C VAL A 216 -4.91 8.76 -14.30
N PHE A 217 -6.14 8.38 -14.07
CA PHE A 217 -6.74 7.14 -14.57
C PHE A 217 -7.46 7.41 -15.87
N ASN A 218 -7.18 6.59 -16.90
CA ASN A 218 -7.82 6.65 -18.21
C ASN A 218 -8.99 5.70 -18.22
N LEU A 219 -10.20 6.24 -18.22
CA LEU A 219 -11.45 5.49 -18.09
C LEU A 219 -12.33 5.70 -19.32
N LYS A 220 -13.19 4.73 -19.61
CA LYS A 220 -14.13 4.77 -20.72
C LYS A 220 -15.44 5.40 -20.29
N ARG A 221 -16.12 6.13 -21.20
CA ARG A 221 -17.52 6.49 -21.02
C ARG A 221 -18.36 5.22 -20.87
N GLY A 222 -19.28 5.23 -19.90
CA GLY A 222 -20.13 4.08 -19.61
C GLY A 222 -21.30 4.47 -18.72
N SER A 223 -22.13 3.48 -18.37
CA SER A 223 -23.29 3.71 -17.49
C SER A 223 -22.84 3.74 -16.03
N GLY A 224 -22.96 4.89 -15.39
CA GLY A 224 -22.70 5.03 -13.97
C GLY A 224 -23.65 4.18 -13.10
N ALA A 225 -24.86 3.92 -13.56
CA ALA A 225 -25.81 3.04 -12.88
C ALA A 225 -25.28 1.59 -12.87
N GLU A 226 -24.80 1.09 -14.02
CA GLU A 226 -24.21 -0.25 -14.14
C GLU A 226 -22.94 -0.37 -13.31
N SER A 227 -22.06 0.64 -13.35
CA SER A 227 -20.84 0.67 -12.53
C SER A 227 -21.15 0.62 -11.03
N ARG A 228 -22.17 1.35 -10.56
CA ARG A 228 -22.60 1.30 -9.16
C ARG A 228 -23.18 -0.07 -8.77
N ALA A 229 -23.98 -0.68 -9.65
CA ALA A 229 -24.51 -2.03 -9.43
C ALA A 229 -23.36 -3.03 -9.31
N LYS A 230 -22.40 -3.01 -10.23
CA LYS A 230 -21.20 -3.85 -10.22
C LYS A 230 -20.38 -3.66 -8.95
N ILE A 231 -20.11 -2.42 -8.52
CA ILE A 231 -19.42 -2.14 -7.24
C ILE A 231 -20.17 -2.78 -6.08
N THR A 232 -21.49 -2.64 -6.04
CA THR A 232 -22.32 -3.21 -4.96
C THR A 232 -22.19 -4.73 -4.90
N ASP A 233 -22.26 -5.42 -6.03
CA ASP A 233 -22.18 -6.88 -6.09
C ASP A 233 -20.78 -7.40 -5.73
N LEU A 234 -19.73 -6.72 -6.20
CA LEU A 234 -18.34 -7.02 -5.82
C LEU A 234 -18.13 -6.90 -4.29
N LEU A 235 -18.67 -5.84 -3.68
CA LEU A 235 -18.58 -5.64 -2.23
C LEU A 235 -19.40 -6.66 -1.44
N LYS A 236 -20.60 -7.03 -1.89
CA LYS A 236 -21.41 -8.11 -1.27
C LYS A 236 -20.64 -9.43 -1.26
N TRP A 237 -20.07 -9.82 -2.40
CA TRP A 237 -19.26 -11.04 -2.50
C TRP A 237 -18.08 -11.00 -1.53
N ARG A 238 -17.37 -9.87 -1.46
CA ARG A 238 -16.22 -9.71 -0.57
C ARG A 238 -16.62 -9.82 0.90
N ILE A 239 -17.72 -9.17 1.32
CA ILE A 239 -18.24 -9.25 2.68
C ILE A 239 -18.62 -10.70 3.03
N ALA A 240 -19.18 -11.44 2.07
CA ALA A 240 -19.52 -12.85 2.30
C ALA A 240 -18.29 -13.74 2.47
N ALA A 241 -17.21 -13.50 1.70
CA ALA A 241 -16.03 -14.36 1.63
C ALA A 241 -14.90 -14.02 2.62
N GLN A 242 -14.78 -12.77 3.07
CA GLN A 242 -13.63 -12.28 3.83
C GLN A 242 -14.01 -11.76 5.23
N PRO A 243 -13.09 -11.84 6.24
CA PRO A 243 -13.33 -11.38 7.61
C PRO A 243 -13.17 -9.86 7.75
N LEU A 244 -13.96 -9.06 7.03
CA LEU A 244 -13.80 -7.59 6.95
C LEU A 244 -14.23 -6.85 8.22
N ASN A 245 -14.89 -7.52 9.15
CA ASN A 245 -15.32 -7.00 10.44
C ASN A 245 -14.23 -7.07 11.52
N GLU A 246 -13.11 -7.73 11.23
CA GLU A 246 -11.98 -7.86 12.16
C GLU A 246 -10.75 -7.16 11.57
N PRO A 247 -9.87 -6.53 12.40
CA PRO A 247 -8.64 -5.91 11.92
C PRO A 247 -7.74 -6.95 11.23
N ASN A 248 -7.41 -6.70 9.97
CA ASN A 248 -6.56 -7.55 9.13
C ASN A 248 -5.90 -6.71 8.02
N ALA A 249 -4.97 -7.27 7.27
CA ALA A 249 -4.32 -6.61 6.13
C ALA A 249 -4.61 -7.30 4.78
N GLY A 250 -5.75 -7.92 4.64
CA GLY A 250 -6.10 -8.68 3.44
C GLY A 250 -5.43 -10.05 3.39
N SER A 251 -5.22 -10.55 2.18
CA SER A 251 -4.49 -11.80 1.95
C SER A 251 -3.04 -11.67 2.40
N VAL A 252 -2.59 -12.64 3.20
CA VAL A 252 -1.21 -12.66 3.73
C VAL A 252 -0.23 -13.15 2.67
N PHE A 253 -0.64 -14.13 1.86
CA PHE A 253 0.19 -14.78 0.84
C PHE A 253 -0.40 -14.63 -0.55
N ARG A 254 0.47 -14.62 -1.54
CA ARG A 254 0.13 -14.78 -2.96
C ARG A 254 -0.41 -16.19 -3.20
N ASN A 255 -1.30 -16.32 -4.18
CA ASN A 255 -1.68 -17.65 -4.64
C ASN A 255 -0.51 -18.25 -5.45
N PRO A 256 -0.04 -19.46 -5.12
CA PRO A 256 0.97 -20.13 -5.93
C PRO A 256 0.39 -20.54 -7.29
N GLN A 257 1.26 -20.82 -8.24
CA GLN A 257 0.85 -21.23 -9.57
C GLN A 257 -0.01 -22.50 -9.53
N GLY A 258 -1.21 -22.43 -10.06
CA GLY A 258 -2.14 -23.56 -10.15
C GLY A 258 -2.90 -23.89 -8.86
N ASP A 259 -2.74 -23.11 -7.78
CA ASP A 259 -3.41 -23.36 -6.51
C ASP A 259 -3.77 -22.06 -5.75
N TYR A 260 -4.42 -22.21 -4.60
CA TYR A 260 -4.81 -21.11 -3.73
C TYR A 260 -4.14 -21.23 -2.36
N ALA A 261 -3.47 -20.18 -1.91
CA ALA A 261 -2.85 -20.16 -0.58
C ALA A 261 -3.85 -20.47 0.54
N ALA A 262 -5.07 -19.96 0.44
CA ALA A 262 -6.14 -20.27 1.42
C ALA A 262 -6.44 -21.77 1.52
N ARG A 263 -6.55 -22.47 0.37
CA ARG A 263 -6.80 -23.91 0.33
C ARG A 263 -5.67 -24.70 0.97
N LEU A 264 -4.42 -24.35 0.67
CA LEU A 264 -3.23 -25.01 1.22
C LEU A 264 -3.16 -24.84 2.74
N ILE A 265 -3.37 -23.62 3.25
CA ILE A 265 -3.35 -23.32 4.69
C ILE A 265 -4.51 -24.05 5.40
N GLU A 266 -5.70 -24.07 4.82
CA GLU A 266 -6.84 -24.80 5.34
C GLU A 266 -6.58 -26.30 5.37
N ALA A 267 -6.00 -26.87 4.33
CA ALA A 267 -5.62 -28.28 4.25
C ALA A 267 -4.55 -28.68 5.30
N CYS A 268 -3.74 -27.70 5.77
CA CYS A 268 -2.86 -27.91 6.91
C CYS A 268 -3.57 -27.86 8.28
N GLY A 269 -4.90 -27.65 8.31
CA GLY A 269 -5.68 -27.58 9.55
C GLY A 269 -5.42 -26.30 10.37
N LEU A 270 -5.01 -25.21 9.73
CA LEU A 270 -4.58 -24.00 10.43
C LEU A 270 -5.69 -22.95 10.64
N LYS A 271 -6.91 -23.14 10.09
CA LYS A 271 -8.05 -22.26 10.42
C LYS A 271 -8.32 -22.26 11.92
N GLY A 272 -8.56 -21.08 12.48
CA GLY A 272 -8.77 -20.90 13.91
C GLY A 272 -7.51 -21.02 14.78
N ARG A 273 -6.33 -21.30 14.18
CA ARG A 273 -5.08 -21.34 14.93
C ARG A 273 -4.72 -19.97 15.44
N ALA A 274 -4.51 -19.85 16.75
CA ALA A 274 -4.21 -18.60 17.42
C ALA A 274 -2.76 -18.55 17.92
N SER A 275 -2.22 -17.32 18.03
CA SER A 275 -0.98 -16.97 18.71
C SER A 275 -1.20 -15.62 19.41
N GLY A 276 -1.11 -15.58 20.74
CA GLY A 276 -1.47 -14.38 21.49
C GLY A 276 -2.85 -13.87 21.13
N GLY A 277 -2.94 -12.59 20.73
CA GLY A 277 -4.20 -11.97 20.29
C GLY A 277 -4.50 -12.13 18.79
N ALA A 278 -3.64 -12.81 18.02
CA ALA A 278 -3.82 -13.01 16.58
C ALA A 278 -4.40 -14.41 16.28
N MET A 279 -5.12 -14.54 15.16
CA MET A 279 -5.71 -15.81 14.74
C MET A 279 -5.76 -15.91 13.20
N ILE A 280 -5.45 -17.09 12.65
CA ILE A 280 -5.77 -17.42 11.26
C ILE A 280 -7.30 -17.52 11.17
N SER A 281 -7.92 -16.73 10.31
CA SER A 281 -9.36 -16.56 10.26
C SER A 281 -10.09 -17.88 9.95
N ASP A 282 -11.13 -18.18 10.71
CA ASP A 282 -12.05 -19.31 10.45
C ASP A 282 -12.81 -19.13 9.13
N LYS A 283 -13.02 -17.87 8.72
CA LYS A 283 -13.75 -17.54 7.50
C LYS A 283 -12.91 -17.71 6.24
N HIS A 284 -11.63 -17.30 6.28
CA HIS A 284 -10.73 -17.35 5.12
C HIS A 284 -9.29 -17.60 5.59
N ALA A 285 -8.75 -18.77 5.31
CA ALA A 285 -7.45 -19.20 5.85
C ALA A 285 -6.23 -18.36 5.44
N ASN A 286 -6.31 -17.61 4.33
CA ASN A 286 -5.25 -16.67 3.93
C ASN A 286 -5.37 -15.28 4.60
N PHE A 287 -6.16 -15.18 5.67
CA PHE A 287 -6.29 -13.97 6.48
C PHE A 287 -5.89 -14.23 7.92
N ILE A 288 -5.08 -13.35 8.48
CA ILE A 288 -4.79 -13.32 9.91
C ILE A 288 -5.50 -12.10 10.48
N VAL A 289 -6.29 -12.31 11.52
CA VAL A 289 -7.09 -11.29 12.18
C VAL A 289 -6.56 -11.00 13.58
N ASN A 290 -6.67 -9.75 14.02
CA ASN A 290 -6.39 -9.34 15.38
C ASN A 290 -7.71 -9.40 16.18
N ARG A 291 -7.79 -10.34 17.12
CA ARG A 291 -8.95 -10.59 18.00
C ARG A 291 -8.96 -9.72 19.26
N GLY A 292 -7.96 -8.85 19.39
CA GLY A 292 -7.74 -7.95 20.50
C GLY A 292 -6.37 -8.15 21.12
N ALA A 293 -5.68 -7.03 21.32
CA ALA A 293 -4.35 -6.97 21.92
C ALA A 293 -3.25 -7.85 21.25
N ALA A 294 -3.38 -8.19 19.95
CA ALA A 294 -2.33 -8.87 19.21
C ALA A 294 -1.09 -7.97 19.10
N ARG A 295 0.08 -8.54 19.33
CA ARG A 295 1.36 -7.94 18.99
C ARG A 295 1.72 -8.28 17.55
N ALA A 296 2.62 -7.52 16.95
CA ALA A 296 3.12 -7.85 15.62
C ALA A 296 3.82 -9.22 15.61
N ALA A 297 4.53 -9.57 16.67
CA ALA A 297 5.15 -10.89 16.84
C ALA A 297 4.13 -12.04 16.80
N ASP A 298 2.92 -11.86 17.33
CA ASP A 298 1.87 -12.87 17.30
C ASP A 298 1.39 -13.13 15.86
N ILE A 299 1.22 -12.07 15.07
CA ILE A 299 0.84 -12.13 13.65
C ILE A 299 1.96 -12.78 12.84
N GLU A 300 3.20 -12.35 13.04
CA GLU A 300 4.37 -12.89 12.32
C GLU A 300 4.60 -14.37 12.65
N ALA A 301 4.35 -14.81 13.90
CA ALA A 301 4.40 -16.22 14.28
C ALA A 301 3.42 -17.08 13.48
N LEU A 302 2.20 -16.59 13.24
CA LEU A 302 1.20 -17.29 12.42
C LEU A 302 1.56 -17.30 10.93
N ILE A 303 2.20 -16.23 10.42
CA ILE A 303 2.74 -16.19 9.05
C ILE A 303 3.80 -17.29 8.88
N LEU A 304 4.78 -17.33 9.77
CA LEU A 304 5.84 -18.35 9.77
C LEU A 304 5.32 -19.77 9.95
N LEU A 305 4.28 -19.95 10.77
CA LEU A 305 3.62 -21.25 10.94
C LEU A 305 2.97 -21.72 9.63
N ALA A 306 2.25 -20.84 8.94
CA ALA A 306 1.62 -21.17 7.67
C ALA A 306 2.65 -21.51 6.59
N GLU A 307 3.73 -20.75 6.48
CA GLU A 307 4.84 -21.02 5.54
C GLU A 307 5.44 -22.40 5.77
N ARG A 308 5.82 -22.71 7.02
CA ARG A 308 6.42 -24.01 7.37
C ARG A 308 5.45 -25.16 7.10
N SER A 309 4.21 -25.06 7.57
CA SER A 309 3.25 -26.16 7.46
C SER A 309 2.90 -26.48 5.99
N VAL A 310 2.77 -25.45 5.14
CA VAL A 310 2.51 -25.66 3.71
C VAL A 310 3.75 -26.22 3.01
N GLN A 311 4.94 -25.71 3.33
CA GLN A 311 6.19 -26.26 2.80
C GLN A 311 6.39 -27.72 3.20
N GLU A 312 6.16 -28.09 4.47
CA GLU A 312 6.31 -29.46 4.97
C GLU A 312 5.30 -30.42 4.30
N LYS A 313 4.05 -29.98 4.14
CA LYS A 313 2.97 -30.87 3.64
C LYS A 313 2.91 -30.98 2.13
N PHE A 314 3.20 -29.90 1.41
CA PHE A 314 2.97 -29.80 -0.04
C PHE A 314 4.25 -29.53 -0.84
N GLY A 315 5.38 -29.21 -0.19
CA GLY A 315 6.61 -28.80 -0.87
C GLY A 315 6.51 -27.42 -1.53
N ILE A 316 5.49 -26.61 -1.20
CA ILE A 316 5.24 -25.30 -1.81
C ILE A 316 5.70 -24.20 -0.87
N ALA A 317 6.63 -23.35 -1.33
CA ALA A 317 7.00 -22.12 -0.63
C ALA A 317 5.94 -21.04 -0.86
N LEU A 318 5.25 -20.61 0.20
CA LEU A 318 4.31 -19.48 0.12
C LEU A 318 5.07 -18.16 0.04
N GLU A 319 4.71 -17.30 -0.90
CA GLU A 319 5.24 -15.94 -1.01
C GLU A 319 4.34 -14.96 -0.27
N ARG A 320 4.94 -14.13 0.59
CA ARG A 320 4.20 -13.09 1.32
C ARG A 320 3.71 -12.01 0.38
N GLU A 321 2.44 -11.64 0.49
CA GLU A 321 1.88 -10.45 -0.13
C GLU A 321 2.02 -9.23 0.78
N VAL A 322 1.87 -9.43 2.08
CA VAL A 322 2.03 -8.39 3.10
C VAL A 322 3.50 -8.01 3.30
N ARG A 323 3.74 -6.73 3.54
CA ARG A 323 5.07 -6.20 3.82
C ARG A 323 5.30 -6.14 5.33
N ILE A 324 6.36 -6.80 5.80
CA ILE A 324 6.79 -6.77 7.19
C ILE A 324 7.99 -5.83 7.28
N VAL A 325 7.92 -4.83 8.16
CA VAL A 325 8.96 -3.81 8.33
C VAL A 325 9.21 -3.54 9.81
N GLY A 326 10.37 -2.96 10.10
CA GLY A 326 10.73 -2.58 11.46
C GLY A 326 11.52 -3.64 12.19
N GLU A 327 11.88 -3.30 13.43
CA GLU A 327 12.72 -4.12 14.31
C GLU A 327 11.87 -5.07 15.13
N ALA A 328 12.44 -6.25 15.42
CA ALA A 328 11.80 -7.28 16.25
C ALA A 328 11.65 -6.83 17.70
#